data_69bf20997ebf1fa8342be7627a568334
#
_entry.id   69bf20997ebf1fa8342be7627a568334
#
_cell.length_a   1.000
_cell.length_b   1.000
_cell.length_c   1.000
_cell.angle_alpha   90.00
_cell.angle_beta   90.00
_cell.angle_gamma   90.00
#
_symmetry.space_group_name_H-M   'P 1'
#
loop_
_entity.id
_entity.type
_entity.pdbx_description
1 polymer ?
#
loop_
_entity_poly.entity_id
_entity_poly.type
_entity_poly.pdbx_seq_one_letter_code
_entity_poly.pdbx_strand_id
1 'polypeptide(L)'
;LLVVSGDLGGAYLGLQLLEREKSVFEGDKNMQPGLSGNEYVLERQLKPEARKDIYELLKGIDVKPTSMIDISDGLSSEIIHLCKQSKTGVQLYEEKIPIDNNVYSLCEEFQLTTTTVALNGGEDYELLFTMDLKDHDKIKGNPNLSIIGHMTAEGEGMNLITKDLKSIALNAQGWDAMLEKKR
;
A
#
# COMPACT_ATOMS: atom_id res chain seq x y z
N LEU A 1 8.16 14.27 5.39
CA LEU A 1 7.37 13.11 5.83
C LEU A 1 6.92 12.29 4.64
N LEU A 2 6.76 10.97 4.82
CA LEU A 2 6.12 10.05 3.88
C LEU A 2 4.73 9.70 4.41
N VAL A 3 3.70 9.88 3.59
CA VAL A 3 2.30 9.76 3.97
C VAL A 3 1.56 8.88 2.96
N VAL A 4 0.62 8.07 3.43
CA VAL A 4 -0.29 7.29 2.59
C VAL A 4 -1.74 7.58 2.97
N SER A 5 -2.63 7.54 1.99
CA SER A 5 -4.08 7.57 2.21
C SER A 5 -4.63 6.17 2.49
N GLY A 6 -5.80 6.10 3.12
CA GLY A 6 -6.55 4.86 3.35
C GLY A 6 -5.75 3.77 4.05
N ASP A 7 -5.94 2.55 3.60
CA ASP A 7 -5.27 1.33 4.06
C ASP A 7 -4.86 0.43 2.87
N LEU A 8 -4.01 -0.56 3.15
CA LEU A 8 -3.31 -1.31 2.11
C LEU A 8 -3.53 -2.82 2.21
N GLY A 9 -3.39 -3.49 1.07
CA GLY A 9 -3.45 -4.95 0.92
C GLY A 9 -4.85 -5.51 0.70
N GLY A 10 -5.89 -4.67 0.80
CA GLY A 10 -7.28 -5.10 0.62
C GLY A 10 -7.58 -5.60 -0.79
N ALA A 11 -7.10 -4.90 -1.80
CA ALA A 11 -7.32 -5.27 -3.19
C ALA A 11 -6.65 -6.61 -3.53
N TYR A 12 -5.40 -6.80 -3.14
CA TYR A 12 -4.68 -8.05 -3.35
C TYR A 12 -5.41 -9.26 -2.72
N LEU A 13 -5.88 -9.11 -1.47
CA LEU A 13 -6.62 -10.20 -0.82
C LEU A 13 -7.98 -10.45 -1.46
N GLY A 14 -8.64 -9.41 -1.97
CA GLY A 14 -9.84 -9.56 -2.79
C GLY A 14 -9.60 -10.42 -4.02
N LEU A 15 -8.48 -10.20 -4.72
CA LEU A 15 -8.06 -11.02 -5.85
C LEU A 15 -7.80 -12.48 -5.42
N GLN A 16 -7.01 -12.70 -4.36
CA GLN A 16 -6.72 -14.05 -3.86
C GLN A 16 -7.99 -14.81 -3.46
N LEU A 17 -8.94 -14.14 -2.83
CA LEU A 17 -10.24 -14.71 -2.49
C LEU A 17 -11.02 -15.12 -3.75
N LEU A 18 -11.10 -14.24 -4.74
CA LEU A 18 -11.80 -14.53 -6.01
C LEU A 18 -11.15 -15.69 -6.76
N GLU A 19 -9.83 -15.77 -6.81
CA GLU A 19 -9.11 -16.88 -7.45
C GLU A 19 -9.35 -18.21 -6.73
N ARG A 20 -9.33 -18.21 -5.40
CA ARG A 20 -9.66 -19.39 -4.59
C ARG A 20 -11.07 -19.89 -4.88
N GLU A 21 -12.06 -19.01 -4.77
CA GLU A 21 -13.46 -19.36 -4.96
C GLU A 21 -13.76 -19.80 -6.41
N LYS A 22 -13.10 -19.19 -7.38
CA LYS A 22 -13.15 -19.65 -8.77
C LYS A 22 -12.64 -21.08 -8.90
N SER A 23 -11.50 -21.40 -8.30
CA SER A 23 -10.91 -22.76 -8.35
C SER A 23 -11.82 -23.80 -7.70
N VAL A 24 -12.47 -23.45 -6.56
CA VAL A 24 -13.46 -24.32 -5.90
C VAL A 24 -14.66 -24.58 -6.81
N PHE A 25 -15.24 -23.53 -7.42
CA PHE A 25 -16.39 -23.65 -8.32
C PHE A 25 -16.06 -24.43 -9.61
N GLU A 26 -14.85 -24.28 -10.15
CA GLU A 26 -14.41 -25.06 -11.31
C GLU A 26 -14.23 -26.56 -10.96
N GLY A 27 -13.85 -26.87 -9.72
CA GLY A 27 -13.72 -28.25 -9.21
C GLY A 27 -15.07 -28.92 -8.93
N ASP A 28 -16.06 -28.18 -8.41
CA ASP A 28 -17.42 -28.66 -8.18
C ASP A 28 -18.44 -27.52 -8.43
N LYS A 29 -19.12 -27.60 -9.57
CA LYS A 29 -20.12 -26.61 -10.00
C LYS A 29 -21.36 -26.53 -9.11
N ASN A 30 -21.56 -27.46 -8.20
CA ASN A 30 -22.65 -27.41 -7.22
C ASN A 30 -22.29 -26.60 -5.97
N MET A 31 -21.02 -26.30 -5.74
CA MET A 31 -20.61 -25.44 -4.64
C MET A 31 -20.86 -23.98 -4.96
N GLN A 32 -21.46 -23.26 -4.00
CA GLN A 32 -21.61 -21.81 -4.09
C GLN A 32 -20.31 -21.16 -3.60
N PRO A 33 -19.79 -20.11 -4.30
CA PRO A 33 -18.63 -19.36 -3.83
C PRO A 33 -18.85 -18.74 -2.45
N GLY A 34 -17.88 -18.88 -1.57
CA GLY A 34 -17.91 -18.36 -0.18
C GLY A 34 -17.47 -16.89 -0.08
N LEU A 35 -18.19 -15.99 -0.74
CA LEU A 35 -17.83 -14.56 -0.81
C LEU A 35 -18.41 -13.70 0.33
N SER A 36 -19.47 -14.19 0.99
CA SER A 36 -20.17 -13.46 2.05
C SER A 36 -19.27 -13.18 3.24
N GLY A 37 -19.34 -11.96 3.79
CA GLY A 37 -18.51 -11.50 4.91
C GLY A 37 -17.16 -10.94 4.48
N ASN A 38 -16.86 -10.94 3.18
CA ASN A 38 -15.62 -10.42 2.62
C ASN A 38 -15.85 -9.22 1.69
N GLU A 39 -16.99 -8.54 1.86
CA GLU A 39 -17.45 -7.43 0.99
C GLU A 39 -16.37 -6.35 0.87
N TYR A 40 -15.68 -6.05 1.98
CA TYR A 40 -14.64 -5.03 2.03
C TYR A 40 -13.51 -5.30 1.01
N VAL A 41 -12.86 -6.45 1.08
CA VAL A 41 -11.74 -6.79 0.18
C VAL A 41 -12.19 -6.99 -1.26
N LEU A 42 -13.43 -7.49 -1.46
CA LEU A 42 -14.03 -7.62 -2.78
C LEU A 42 -14.30 -6.25 -3.42
N GLU A 43 -14.80 -5.28 -2.64
CA GLU A 43 -15.01 -3.92 -3.12
C GLU A 43 -13.69 -3.23 -3.47
N ARG A 44 -12.65 -3.40 -2.64
CA ARG A 44 -11.30 -2.88 -2.91
C ARG A 44 -10.75 -3.38 -4.24
N GLN A 45 -10.94 -4.66 -4.58
CA GLN A 45 -10.48 -5.25 -5.84
C GLN A 45 -11.37 -4.92 -7.04
N LEU A 46 -12.69 -4.95 -6.87
CA LEU A 46 -13.63 -4.88 -8.01
C LEU A 46 -14.10 -3.47 -8.34
N LYS A 47 -13.92 -2.52 -7.41
CA LYS A 47 -14.35 -1.12 -7.55
C LYS A 47 -13.28 -0.15 -7.05
N PRO A 48 -12.08 -0.16 -7.64
CA PRO A 48 -11.07 0.82 -7.26
C PRO A 48 -11.57 2.24 -7.56
N GLU A 49 -11.47 3.12 -6.58
CA GLU A 49 -11.90 4.51 -6.70
C GLU A 49 -10.70 5.45 -6.65
N ALA A 50 -10.64 6.39 -7.61
CA ALA A 50 -9.63 7.44 -7.58
C ALA A 50 -9.80 8.34 -6.35
N ARG A 51 -8.77 8.50 -5.54
CA ARG A 51 -8.78 9.26 -4.28
C ARG A 51 -8.83 10.79 -4.49
N LYS A 52 -9.84 11.23 -5.23
CA LYS A 52 -10.11 12.67 -5.43
C LYS A 52 -10.43 13.38 -4.12
N ASP A 53 -11.07 12.68 -3.19
CA ASP A 53 -11.38 13.14 -1.85
C ASP A 53 -10.12 13.59 -1.09
N ILE A 54 -9.02 12.83 -1.19
CA ILE A 54 -7.73 13.17 -0.58
C ILE A 54 -7.11 14.40 -1.24
N TYR A 55 -7.19 14.51 -2.56
CA TYR A 55 -6.71 15.71 -3.26
C TYR A 55 -7.45 16.97 -2.78
N GLU A 56 -8.79 16.91 -2.69
CA GLU A 56 -9.60 18.04 -2.22
C GLU A 56 -9.35 18.34 -0.72
N LEU A 57 -9.14 17.30 0.10
CA LEU A 57 -8.75 17.44 1.50
C LEU A 57 -7.43 18.21 1.62
N LEU A 58 -6.37 17.78 0.96
CA LEU A 58 -5.05 18.41 1.03
C LEU A 58 -5.08 19.86 0.56
N LYS A 59 -5.85 20.14 -0.50
CA LYS A 59 -6.08 21.48 -0.98
C LYS A 59 -6.84 22.34 0.04
N GLY A 60 -7.85 21.79 0.71
CA GLY A 60 -8.66 22.48 1.71
C GLY A 60 -7.88 22.86 2.97
N ILE A 61 -6.89 22.06 3.37
CA ILE A 61 -6.02 22.33 4.51
C ILE A 61 -4.69 23.00 4.12
N ASP A 62 -4.55 23.42 2.87
CA ASP A 62 -3.35 24.08 2.32
C ASP A 62 -2.06 23.24 2.59
N VAL A 63 -2.13 21.95 2.29
CA VAL A 63 -0.97 21.05 2.26
C VAL A 63 -0.61 20.77 0.81
N LYS A 64 0.62 21.09 0.44
CA LYS A 64 1.14 20.85 -0.91
C LYS A 64 2.14 19.69 -0.86
N PRO A 65 1.79 18.53 -1.43
CA PRO A 65 2.74 17.43 -1.58
C PRO A 65 3.99 17.85 -2.37
N THR A 66 5.15 17.36 -1.95
CA THR A 66 6.42 17.59 -2.65
C THR A 66 6.66 16.52 -3.74
N SER A 67 6.06 15.34 -3.58
CA SER A 67 5.90 14.30 -4.60
C SER A 67 4.63 13.48 -4.30
N MET A 68 4.05 12.86 -5.31
CA MET A 68 2.84 12.02 -5.17
C MET A 68 2.78 10.99 -6.28
N ILE A 69 2.32 9.78 -5.93
CA ILE A 69 2.06 8.66 -6.83
C ILE A 69 0.89 7.84 -6.27
N ASP A 70 0.13 7.17 -7.11
CA ASP A 70 -0.84 6.15 -6.67
C ASP A 70 -0.15 4.81 -6.43
N ILE A 71 -0.74 3.97 -5.57
CA ILE A 71 -0.23 2.65 -5.25
C ILE A 71 -0.94 1.63 -6.15
N SER A 72 -0.28 1.29 -7.26
CA SER A 72 -0.76 0.31 -8.25
C SER A 72 -0.01 -1.03 -8.18
N ASP A 73 1.31 -1.02 -8.01
CA ASP A 73 2.15 -2.22 -7.99
C ASP A 73 2.52 -2.68 -6.56
N GLY A 74 2.13 -1.90 -5.56
CA GLY A 74 2.38 -2.12 -4.14
C GLY A 74 3.28 -1.08 -3.50
N LEU A 75 3.11 -0.85 -2.19
CA LEU A 75 3.75 0.22 -1.46
C LEU A 75 5.27 0.27 -1.65
N SER A 76 5.94 -0.89 -1.65
CA SER A 76 7.40 -0.96 -1.82
C SER A 76 7.84 -0.45 -3.19
N SER A 77 7.10 -0.79 -4.25
CA SER A 77 7.39 -0.37 -5.63
C SER A 77 7.34 1.15 -5.75
N GLU A 78 6.24 1.75 -5.32
CA GLU A 78 6.01 3.19 -5.42
C GLU A 78 6.96 4.00 -4.54
N ILE A 79 7.32 3.52 -3.34
CA ILE A 79 8.37 4.13 -2.52
C ILE A 79 9.70 4.14 -3.28
N ILE A 80 10.09 3.01 -3.89
CA ILE A 80 11.32 2.91 -4.67
C ILE A 80 11.30 3.86 -5.86
N HIS A 81 10.16 3.97 -6.56
CA HIS A 81 9.99 4.92 -7.65
C HIS A 81 10.15 6.37 -7.18
N LEU A 82 9.47 6.77 -6.10
CA LEU A 82 9.62 8.12 -5.53
C LEU A 82 11.06 8.42 -5.14
N CYS A 83 11.74 7.49 -4.46
CA CYS A 83 13.13 7.65 -4.01
C CYS A 83 14.09 7.79 -5.20
N LYS A 84 13.97 6.93 -6.21
CA LYS A 84 14.82 6.99 -7.41
C LYS A 84 14.66 8.31 -8.16
N GLN A 85 13.42 8.77 -8.35
CA GLN A 85 13.14 10.02 -9.07
C GLN A 85 13.58 11.25 -8.29
N SER A 86 13.47 11.21 -6.97
CA SER A 86 13.84 12.33 -6.07
C SER A 86 15.29 12.30 -5.62
N LYS A 87 16.05 11.23 -5.91
CA LYS A 87 17.42 10.99 -5.43
C LYS A 87 17.50 11.08 -3.90
N THR A 88 16.64 10.35 -3.24
CA THR A 88 16.52 10.29 -1.78
C THR A 88 16.52 8.85 -1.30
N GLY A 89 16.83 8.66 -0.01
CA GLY A 89 16.52 7.46 0.74
C GLY A 89 15.18 7.58 1.47
N VAL A 90 14.80 6.53 2.19
CA VAL A 90 13.58 6.49 2.99
C VAL A 90 13.74 5.56 4.18
N GLN A 91 13.10 5.91 5.29
CA GLN A 91 12.80 4.99 6.39
C GLN A 91 11.29 4.84 6.50
N LEU A 92 10.80 3.65 6.15
CA LEU A 92 9.41 3.22 6.29
C LEU A 92 9.26 2.47 7.61
N TYR A 93 8.24 2.77 8.41
CA TYR A 93 7.97 2.10 9.68
C TYR A 93 6.87 1.05 9.54
N GLU A 94 7.19 -0.22 9.71
CA GLU A 94 6.25 -1.33 9.58
C GLU A 94 4.99 -1.13 10.44
N GLU A 95 5.15 -0.73 11.68
CA GLU A 95 4.06 -0.52 12.64
C GLU A 95 3.09 0.62 12.27
N LYS A 96 3.50 1.49 11.34
CA LYS A 96 2.71 2.66 10.90
C LYS A 96 1.99 2.45 9.57
N ILE A 97 2.22 1.33 8.91
CA ILE A 97 1.49 0.99 7.68
C ILE A 97 0.03 0.75 8.04
N PRO A 98 -0.92 1.51 7.47
CA PRO A 98 -2.34 1.32 7.76
C PRO A 98 -2.84 0.04 7.08
N ILE A 99 -3.48 -0.82 7.86
CA ILE A 99 -4.00 -2.11 7.43
C ILE A 99 -5.36 -2.33 8.11
N ASP A 100 -6.39 -2.61 7.33
CA ASP A 100 -7.73 -2.88 7.87
C ASP A 100 -7.82 -4.24 8.59
N ASN A 101 -8.74 -4.35 9.54
CA ASN A 101 -8.96 -5.58 10.30
C ASN A 101 -9.39 -6.76 9.42
N ASN A 102 -10.13 -6.52 8.35
CA ASN A 102 -10.51 -7.56 7.38
C ASN A 102 -9.28 -8.14 6.67
N VAL A 103 -8.28 -7.29 6.39
CA VAL A 103 -6.99 -7.73 5.80
C VAL A 103 -6.22 -8.61 6.77
N TYR A 104 -6.16 -8.25 8.08
CA TYR A 104 -5.54 -9.10 9.09
C TYR A 104 -6.20 -10.48 9.17
N SER A 105 -7.53 -10.52 9.27
CA SER A 105 -8.29 -11.77 9.38
C SER A 105 -8.10 -12.67 8.17
N LEU A 106 -8.13 -12.10 6.96
CA LEU A 106 -7.99 -12.89 5.73
C LEU A 106 -6.54 -13.34 5.50
N CYS A 107 -5.55 -12.53 5.91
CA CYS A 107 -4.14 -12.96 5.90
C CYS A 107 -3.92 -14.17 6.80
N GLU A 108 -4.54 -14.21 7.97
CA GLU A 108 -4.47 -15.36 8.88
C GLU A 108 -5.09 -16.61 8.23
N GLU A 109 -6.28 -16.48 7.63
CA GLU A 109 -6.94 -17.57 6.89
C GLU A 109 -6.08 -18.11 5.73
N PHE A 110 -5.46 -17.22 4.96
CA PHE A 110 -4.61 -17.60 3.81
C PHE A 110 -3.17 -17.92 4.19
N GLN A 111 -2.80 -17.84 5.48
CA GLN A 111 -1.44 -18.03 5.97
C GLN A 111 -0.42 -17.09 5.30
N LEU A 112 -0.83 -15.86 5.05
CA LEU A 112 0.00 -14.80 4.46
C LEU A 112 0.52 -13.86 5.54
N THR A 113 1.70 -13.30 5.32
CA THR A 113 2.23 -12.24 6.17
C THR A 113 1.60 -10.90 5.80
N THR A 114 0.88 -10.28 6.71
CA THR A 114 0.14 -9.03 6.48
C THR A 114 1.06 -7.91 5.96
N THR A 115 2.25 -7.77 6.55
CA THR A 115 3.24 -6.79 6.09
C THR A 115 3.65 -7.03 4.64
N THR A 116 3.85 -8.29 4.23
CA THR A 116 4.20 -8.63 2.84
C THR A 116 3.05 -8.29 1.88
N VAL A 117 1.82 -8.56 2.28
CA VAL A 117 0.62 -8.20 1.52
C VAL A 117 0.53 -6.69 1.32
N ALA A 118 0.69 -5.89 2.38
CA ALA A 118 0.65 -4.44 2.30
C ALA A 118 1.80 -3.83 1.49
N LEU A 119 3.00 -4.43 1.53
CA LEU A 119 4.17 -3.94 0.82
C LEU A 119 4.16 -4.29 -0.68
N ASN A 120 3.65 -5.46 -1.05
CA ASN A 120 3.77 -6.01 -2.40
C ASN A 120 2.44 -6.36 -3.06
N GLY A 121 1.32 -6.27 -2.34
CA GLY A 121 -0.01 -6.35 -2.91
C GLY A 121 -0.31 -5.08 -3.71
N GLY A 122 -0.64 -5.20 -4.98
CA GLY A 122 -0.99 -4.07 -5.83
C GLY A 122 -2.49 -3.77 -5.84
N GLU A 123 -2.89 -2.85 -6.73
CA GLU A 123 -4.28 -2.49 -7.04
C GLU A 123 -5.04 -1.75 -5.91
N ASP A 124 -4.33 -1.27 -4.86
CA ASP A 124 -4.98 -0.52 -3.78
C ASP A 124 -5.43 0.89 -4.21
N TYR A 125 -4.74 1.51 -5.18
CA TYR A 125 -5.01 2.84 -5.75
C TYR A 125 -5.14 3.96 -4.70
N GLU A 126 -4.49 3.76 -3.55
CA GLU A 126 -4.29 4.81 -2.55
C GLU A 126 -3.20 5.79 -2.99
N LEU A 127 -3.18 6.98 -2.41
CA LEU A 127 -2.16 7.98 -2.71
C LEU A 127 -1.00 7.89 -1.73
N LEU A 128 0.20 7.69 -2.28
CA LEU A 128 1.47 7.83 -1.56
C LEU A 128 2.08 9.19 -1.89
N PHE A 129 2.44 9.96 -0.88
CA PHE A 129 3.02 11.29 -1.12
C PHE A 129 4.02 11.69 -0.05
N THR A 130 4.85 12.67 -0.41
CA THR A 130 5.77 13.32 0.52
C THR A 130 5.31 14.75 0.79
N MET A 131 5.60 15.25 1.99
CA MET A 131 5.26 16.61 2.40
C MET A 131 6.29 17.18 3.38
N ASP A 132 6.32 18.51 3.50
CA ASP A 132 7.16 19.19 4.47
C ASP A 132 6.78 18.85 5.92
N LEU A 133 7.76 18.78 6.80
CA LEU A 133 7.55 18.55 8.23
C LEU A 133 6.71 19.66 8.89
N LYS A 134 6.82 20.91 8.40
CA LYS A 134 6.04 22.05 8.90
C LYS A 134 4.53 21.86 8.82
N ASP A 135 4.06 21.02 7.89
CA ASP A 135 2.63 20.74 7.67
C ASP A 135 2.11 19.55 8.48
N HIS A 136 2.96 18.91 9.32
CA HIS A 136 2.61 17.76 10.14
C HIS A 136 1.30 17.94 10.92
N ASP A 137 1.15 19.06 11.61
CA ASP A 137 -0.01 19.29 12.47
C ASP A 137 -1.33 19.49 11.68
N LYS A 138 -1.24 19.80 10.39
CA LYS A 138 -2.41 19.93 9.51
C LYS A 138 -3.05 18.57 9.19
N ILE A 139 -2.29 17.49 9.19
CA ILE A 139 -2.78 16.13 8.88
C ILE A 139 -2.87 15.22 10.09
N LYS A 140 -2.30 15.63 11.23
CA LYS A 140 -2.26 14.83 12.46
C LYS A 140 -3.67 14.46 12.91
N GLY A 141 -3.92 13.17 13.12
CA GLY A 141 -5.20 12.65 13.57
C GLY A 141 -6.28 12.59 12.48
N ASN A 142 -5.95 12.88 11.23
CA ASN A 142 -6.87 12.65 10.12
C ASN A 142 -7.02 11.13 9.88
N PRO A 143 -8.25 10.57 9.90
CA PRO A 143 -8.46 9.13 9.77
C PRO A 143 -8.12 8.58 8.38
N ASN A 144 -8.06 9.43 7.37
CA ASN A 144 -7.79 9.04 5.98
C ASN A 144 -6.30 9.15 5.60
N LEU A 145 -5.44 9.63 6.52
CA LEU A 145 -4.02 9.87 6.24
C LEU A 145 -3.13 9.26 7.33
N SER A 146 -2.16 8.48 6.94
CA SER A 146 -1.18 7.85 7.82
C SER A 146 0.23 8.31 7.48
N ILE A 147 0.96 8.86 8.47
CA ILE A 147 2.39 9.14 8.34
C ILE A 147 3.12 7.81 8.58
N ILE A 148 3.67 7.23 7.52
CA ILE A 148 4.26 5.90 7.54
C ILE A 148 5.79 5.91 7.59
N GLY A 149 6.41 7.08 7.38
CA GLY A 149 7.87 7.17 7.36
C GLY A 149 8.36 8.59 7.09
N HIS A 150 9.63 8.68 6.71
CA HIS A 150 10.25 9.94 6.30
C HIS A 150 11.34 9.71 5.25
N MET A 151 11.56 10.73 4.44
CA MET A 151 12.63 10.74 3.44
C MET A 151 13.96 11.03 4.12
N THR A 152 15.05 10.40 3.63
CA THR A 152 16.42 10.53 4.10
C THR A 152 17.35 10.92 2.95
N ALA A 153 18.64 11.08 3.22
CA ALA A 153 19.62 11.25 2.16
C ALA A 153 19.75 9.98 1.31
N GLU A 154 20.03 10.12 0.01
CA GLU A 154 20.15 8.99 -0.93
C GLU A 154 21.10 7.88 -0.43
N GLY A 155 22.24 8.27 0.18
CA GLY A 155 23.24 7.35 0.71
C GLY A 155 22.80 6.50 1.90
N GLU A 156 21.68 6.82 2.55
CA GLU A 156 21.12 6.02 3.65
C GLU A 156 20.28 4.84 3.14
N GLY A 157 19.97 4.81 1.83
CA GLY A 157 19.21 3.73 1.20
C GLY A 157 17.70 3.79 1.48
N MET A 158 17.00 2.75 1.05
CA MET A 158 15.55 2.60 1.20
C MET A 158 15.29 1.43 2.13
N ASN A 159 14.79 1.72 3.33
CA ASN A 159 14.72 0.75 4.41
C ASN A 159 13.33 0.67 5.04
N LEU A 160 12.93 -0.57 5.37
CA LEU A 160 11.84 -0.87 6.30
C LEU A 160 12.41 -1.01 7.70
N ILE A 161 11.88 -0.25 8.64
CA ILE A 161 12.13 -0.43 10.08
C ILE A 161 11.03 -1.34 10.62
N THR A 162 11.40 -2.54 10.99
CA THR A 162 10.48 -3.57 11.48
C THR A 162 10.02 -3.28 12.91
N LYS A 163 8.97 -3.97 13.37
CA LYS A 163 8.44 -3.84 14.74
C LYS A 163 9.46 -4.13 15.82
N ASP A 164 10.47 -4.97 15.55
CA ASP A 164 11.61 -5.26 16.42
C ASP A 164 12.81 -4.32 16.17
N LEU A 165 12.59 -3.18 15.52
CA LEU A 165 13.53 -2.11 15.23
C LEU A 165 14.75 -2.51 14.37
N LYS A 166 14.62 -3.58 13.59
CA LYS A 166 15.62 -3.92 12.58
C LYS A 166 15.41 -3.13 11.31
N SER A 167 16.50 -2.75 10.68
CA SER A 167 16.49 -2.12 9.35
C SER A 167 16.69 -3.18 8.28
N ILE A 168 15.73 -3.28 7.35
CA ILE A 168 15.74 -4.22 6.23
C ILE A 168 15.60 -3.41 4.94
N ALA A 169 16.46 -3.68 3.95
CA ALA A 169 16.33 -3.02 2.65
C ALA A 169 14.98 -3.34 2.00
N LEU A 170 14.30 -2.30 1.53
CA LEU A 170 13.06 -2.44 0.75
C LEU A 170 13.36 -3.11 -0.59
N ASN A 171 12.59 -4.14 -0.89
CA ASN A 171 12.58 -4.83 -2.17
C ASN A 171 11.17 -4.79 -2.74
N ALA A 172 11.04 -4.43 -4.00
CA ALA A 172 9.77 -4.50 -4.72
C ALA A 172 9.69 -5.78 -5.54
N GLN A 173 8.52 -6.40 -5.56
CA GLN A 173 8.19 -7.51 -6.46
C GLN A 173 7.42 -7.03 -7.70
N GLY A 174 7.14 -5.72 -7.79
CA GLY A 174 6.43 -5.10 -8.89
C GLY A 174 7.15 -5.17 -10.24
N TRP A 175 6.43 -4.90 -11.31
CA TRP A 175 6.93 -4.91 -12.68
C TRP A 175 7.89 -3.73 -12.92
N ASP A 176 9.11 -4.01 -13.35
CA ASP A 176 10.09 -2.99 -13.77
C ASP A 176 10.32 -3.09 -15.29
N ALA A 177 9.64 -2.23 -16.05
CA ALA A 177 9.76 -2.13 -17.50
C ALA A 177 11.20 -1.92 -18.02
N MET A 178 12.11 -1.45 -17.15
CA MET A 178 13.50 -1.20 -17.49
C MET A 178 14.37 -2.47 -17.42
N LEU A 179 13.96 -3.48 -16.66
CA LEU A 179 14.72 -4.73 -16.51
C LEU A 179 14.46 -5.72 -17.67
N GLU A 180 13.30 -5.67 -18.33
CA GLU A 180 12.96 -6.58 -19.44
C GLU A 180 13.77 -6.32 -20.74
N LYS A 181 14.44 -5.18 -20.89
CA LYS A 181 15.26 -4.86 -22.08
C LYS A 181 16.65 -5.50 -22.08
N LYS A 182 16.97 -6.36 -21.13
CA LYS A 182 18.28 -7.05 -21.04
C LYS A 182 18.24 -8.57 -21.31
N ARG A 183 17.19 -9.06 -21.98
CA ARG A 183 17.15 -10.46 -22.48
C ARG A 183 17.18 -10.49 -24.00
#